data_1327ab501ca0dbbfb1d88e0f9e0d207b
#
_entry.id   1327ab501ca0dbbfb1d88e0f9e0d207b
#
_cell.length_a   1.000
_cell.length_b   1.000
_cell.length_c   1.000
_cell.angle_alpha   90.00
_cell.angle_beta   90.00
_cell.angle_gamma   90.00
#
_symmetry.space_group_name_H-M   'P 1'
#
loop_
_entity.id
_entity.type
_entity.pdbx_description
1 polymer ?
#
loop_
_entity_poly.entity_id
_entity_poly.type
_entity_poly.pdbx_seq_one_letter_code
_entity_poly.pdbx_strand_id
1 'polypeptide(L)'
;MLDGVTRQQCYFDNEIQRVAKNTTLTMDALKHVSKTKDKTVDPLVVAAFYKFVQLNDLASLQDKIESCCRENNVFGIVLLAQEGINSTIAGPREGVVKVLDRIRQDSRFSDLQWKESFATKQPFRKLRVRLKKEIVTLGVPGVDPTELVGTYVKPADWNALISEPDVFVIDTRNNYETEIGTFKGAVDPGLDSFSQLPSWLEKKIDAGKQPRVAMFCTGGIRCEKSTAFLKQVGVKEVYHLQGGILKYLEEVPEEESLWEGECFVFDQRVAVGHGLELADYELCRACRFPLSPLDKQSEYFQEGISCSKCHDQTSIEQKAGFAERQKQFELAKSRKEAFKHAK
;
A
#
# COMPACT_ATOMS: atom_id res chain seq x y z
N MET A 1 -55.22 -11.30 14.68
CA MET A 1 -54.21 -10.70 15.53
C MET A 1 -52.97 -11.60 15.51
N LEU A 2 -52.10 -11.35 14.65
CA LEU A 2 -50.70 -11.81 14.53
C LEU A 2 -50.17 -11.20 13.24
N ASP A 3 -49.40 -10.15 13.30
CA ASP A 3 -48.44 -9.77 12.27
C ASP A 3 -47.72 -8.51 12.74
N GLY A 4 -46.52 -8.72 13.18
CA GLY A 4 -45.63 -7.67 13.63
C GLY A 4 -44.17 -8.15 13.65
N VAL A 5 -43.73 -8.81 12.56
CA VAL A 5 -42.29 -9.04 12.35
C VAL A 5 -41.81 -7.91 11.47
N THR A 6 -41.09 -6.98 12.08
CA THR A 6 -40.66 -5.74 11.47
C THR A 6 -39.58 -6.00 10.40
N ARG A 7 -39.65 -5.26 9.30
CA ARG A 7 -38.67 -5.22 8.20
C ARG A 7 -37.20 -5.07 8.62
N GLN A 8 -36.93 -4.75 9.86
CA GLN A 8 -35.59 -4.62 10.42
C GLN A 8 -34.92 -5.97 10.73
N GLN A 9 -35.71 -7.02 11.06
CA GLN A 9 -35.19 -8.37 11.33
C GLN A 9 -34.68 -9.06 10.03
N CYS A 10 -35.36 -8.83 8.91
CA CYS A 10 -34.95 -9.37 7.59
C CYS A 10 -33.70 -8.69 7.03
N TYR A 11 -33.35 -7.49 7.46
CA TYR A 11 -32.12 -6.80 7.03
C TYR A 11 -30.90 -7.35 7.76
N PHE A 12 -31.01 -7.65 9.05
CA PHE A 12 -29.94 -8.23 9.86
C PHE A 12 -29.60 -9.68 9.46
N ASP A 13 -30.58 -10.50 9.15
CA ASP A 13 -30.36 -11.89 8.73
C ASP A 13 -29.69 -11.98 7.34
N ASN A 14 -29.98 -11.04 6.43
CA ASN A 14 -29.33 -10.95 5.13
C ASN A 14 -27.86 -10.47 5.23
N GLU A 15 -27.54 -9.59 6.18
CA GLU A 15 -26.15 -9.16 6.38
C GLU A 15 -25.29 -10.26 7.02
N ILE A 16 -25.82 -11.01 7.97
CA ILE A 16 -25.14 -12.16 8.58
C ILE A 16 -24.88 -13.27 7.54
N GLN A 17 -25.82 -13.53 6.63
CA GLN A 17 -25.62 -14.47 5.54
C GLN A 17 -24.63 -13.97 4.48
N ARG A 18 -24.54 -12.67 4.27
CA ARG A 18 -23.57 -12.05 3.35
C ARG A 18 -22.15 -12.08 3.91
N VAL A 19 -21.98 -11.87 5.21
CA VAL A 19 -20.70 -12.01 5.91
C VAL A 19 -20.25 -13.48 5.93
N ALA A 20 -21.16 -14.43 6.14
CA ALA A 20 -20.86 -15.86 6.10
C ALA A 20 -20.46 -16.34 4.69
N LYS A 21 -21.05 -15.78 3.61
CA LYS A 21 -20.66 -16.09 2.22
C LYS A 21 -19.29 -15.53 1.86
N ASN A 22 -18.94 -14.33 2.33
CA ASN A 22 -17.60 -13.77 2.11
C ASN A 22 -16.51 -14.52 2.88
N THR A 23 -16.83 -15.12 4.04
CA THR A 23 -15.88 -15.98 4.77
C THR A 23 -15.66 -17.32 4.02
N THR A 24 -16.62 -17.78 3.24
CA THR A 24 -16.50 -19.01 2.44
C THR A 24 -15.69 -18.79 1.15
N LEU A 25 -15.75 -17.60 0.54
CA LEU A 25 -14.94 -17.25 -0.62
C LEU A 25 -13.43 -17.15 -0.28
N THR A 26 -13.09 -16.68 0.92
CA THR A 26 -11.69 -16.67 1.39
C THR A 26 -11.12 -18.07 1.66
N MET A 27 -11.98 -19.05 1.96
CA MET A 27 -11.57 -20.46 2.15
C MET A 27 -11.29 -21.18 0.82
N ASP A 28 -11.91 -20.79 -0.29
CA ASP A 28 -11.64 -21.38 -1.61
C ASP A 28 -10.36 -20.84 -2.26
N ALA A 29 -9.97 -19.60 -1.98
CA ALA A 29 -8.66 -19.06 -2.37
C ALA A 29 -7.49 -19.82 -1.72
N LEU A 30 -7.70 -20.45 -0.56
CA LEU A 30 -6.73 -21.30 0.12
C LEU A 30 -6.54 -22.69 -0.56
N LYS A 31 -7.46 -23.14 -1.42
CA LYS A 31 -7.36 -24.44 -2.09
C LYS A 31 -6.44 -24.46 -3.32
N HIS A 32 -6.12 -23.32 -3.90
CA HIS A 32 -5.23 -23.23 -5.06
C HIS A 32 -3.72 -23.12 -4.71
N VAL A 33 -3.36 -22.89 -3.45
CA VAL A 33 -1.95 -22.82 -2.99
C VAL A 33 -1.36 -24.23 -2.66
N SER A 34 -2.14 -25.30 -2.76
CA SER A 34 -1.77 -26.65 -2.32
C SER A 34 -1.33 -27.54 -3.47
N LYS A 35 -0.11 -27.35 -4.02
CA LYS A 35 0.60 -28.43 -4.76
C LYS A 35 2.13 -28.38 -4.63
N THR A 36 2.67 -28.15 -3.43
CA THR A 36 4.02 -28.65 -3.09
C THR A 36 4.02 -29.07 -1.62
N LYS A 37 4.22 -30.36 -1.37
CA LYS A 37 4.38 -30.93 -0.03
C LYS A 37 5.72 -30.48 0.54
N ASP A 38 5.73 -29.33 1.24
CA ASP A 38 6.71 -29.01 2.25
C ASP A 38 5.96 -28.48 3.48
N LYS A 39 6.45 -28.77 4.69
CA LYS A 39 5.79 -28.54 5.98
C LYS A 39 4.96 -27.24 5.96
N THR A 40 3.65 -27.34 6.07
CA THR A 40 2.69 -26.24 6.04
C THR A 40 2.99 -25.25 7.16
N VAL A 41 3.80 -24.25 6.85
CA VAL A 41 3.88 -23.03 7.66
C VAL A 41 2.68 -22.20 7.25
N ASP A 42 1.79 -21.88 8.19
CA ASP A 42 0.66 -20.99 7.93
C ASP A 42 1.15 -19.67 7.33
N PRO A 43 0.51 -19.17 6.26
CA PRO A 43 0.93 -17.94 5.64
C PRO A 43 0.82 -16.78 6.64
N LEU A 44 1.82 -15.90 6.62
CA LEU A 44 1.80 -14.68 7.41
C LEU A 44 0.76 -13.72 6.83
N VAL A 45 0.00 -13.07 7.71
CA VAL A 45 -0.92 -11.98 7.35
C VAL A 45 -0.14 -10.69 7.23
N VAL A 46 -0.40 -9.95 6.16
CA VAL A 46 0.07 -8.58 5.97
C VAL A 46 -1.15 -7.67 6.01
N ALA A 47 -1.22 -6.79 7.02
CA ALA A 47 -2.31 -5.84 7.21
C ALA A 47 -1.83 -4.42 6.93
N ALA A 48 -2.47 -3.76 5.95
CA ALA A 48 -2.22 -2.37 5.60
C ALA A 48 -3.43 -1.51 5.98
N PHE A 49 -3.20 -0.43 6.71
CA PHE A 49 -4.25 0.46 7.18
C PHE A 49 -3.77 1.89 7.40
N TYR A 50 -4.70 2.82 7.32
CA TYR A 50 -4.49 4.19 7.74
C TYR A 50 -5.80 4.78 8.29
N LYS A 51 -5.68 5.81 9.09
CA LYS A 51 -6.81 6.64 9.50
C LYS A 51 -6.34 8.05 9.79
N PHE A 52 -7.01 9.03 9.20
CA PHE A 52 -6.90 10.42 9.60
C PHE A 52 -7.81 10.66 10.80
N VAL A 53 -7.22 11.10 11.90
CA VAL A 53 -7.90 11.42 13.17
C VAL A 53 -6.95 12.19 14.07
N GLN A 54 -7.44 13.20 14.78
CA GLN A 54 -6.61 14.02 15.67
C GLN A 54 -6.02 13.20 16.83
N LEU A 55 -4.70 13.20 16.96
CA LEU A 55 -3.95 12.51 18.00
C LEU A 55 -3.08 13.49 18.79
N ASN A 56 -3.24 13.50 20.13
CA ASN A 56 -2.51 14.40 21.03
C ASN A 56 -1.54 13.68 21.97
N ASP A 57 -1.62 12.34 22.05
CA ASP A 57 -0.88 11.47 22.99
C ASP A 57 0.10 10.52 22.27
N LEU A 58 0.78 11.02 21.24
CA LEU A 58 1.59 10.24 20.31
C LEU A 58 2.62 9.32 20.95
N ALA A 59 3.35 9.78 21.99
CA ALA A 59 4.37 8.99 22.66
C ALA A 59 3.76 7.78 23.38
N SER A 60 2.67 7.98 24.12
CA SER A 60 1.94 6.90 24.82
C SER A 60 1.38 5.88 23.83
N LEU A 61 0.83 6.36 22.71
CA LEU A 61 0.28 5.49 21.66
C LEU A 61 1.40 4.70 20.97
N GLN A 62 2.55 5.32 20.71
CA GLN A 62 3.73 4.66 20.17
C GLN A 62 4.17 3.49 21.04
N ASP A 63 4.36 3.72 22.33
CA ASP A 63 4.79 2.69 23.28
C ASP A 63 3.81 1.51 23.36
N LYS A 64 2.51 1.80 23.40
CA LYS A 64 1.44 0.78 23.45
C LYS A 64 1.45 -0.10 22.19
N ILE A 65 1.57 0.50 21.02
CA ILE A 65 1.56 -0.22 19.74
C ILE A 65 2.87 -1.02 19.60
N GLU A 66 4.02 -0.41 19.91
CA GLU A 66 5.31 -1.09 19.78
C GLU A 66 5.42 -2.30 20.70
N SER A 67 5.01 -2.19 21.96
CA SER A 67 5.00 -3.30 22.91
C SER A 67 4.08 -4.43 22.43
N CYS A 68 2.84 -4.09 22.04
CA CYS A 68 1.89 -5.08 21.54
C CYS A 68 2.40 -5.81 20.29
N CYS A 69 3.03 -5.11 19.34
CA CYS A 69 3.64 -5.73 18.17
C CYS A 69 4.78 -6.69 18.54
N ARG A 70 5.67 -6.28 19.46
CA ARG A 70 6.81 -7.10 19.91
C ARG A 70 6.35 -8.37 20.61
N GLU A 71 5.40 -8.26 21.53
CA GLU A 71 4.82 -9.39 22.28
C GLU A 71 4.15 -10.43 21.38
N ASN A 72 3.64 -10.00 20.22
CA ASN A 72 2.90 -10.85 19.30
C ASN A 72 3.65 -11.23 18.01
N ASN A 73 4.98 -11.01 17.95
CA ASN A 73 5.82 -11.29 16.79
C ASN A 73 5.34 -10.62 15.50
N VAL A 74 4.85 -9.39 15.61
CA VAL A 74 4.40 -8.57 14.48
C VAL A 74 5.50 -7.57 14.12
N PHE A 75 5.83 -7.53 12.83
CA PHE A 75 6.84 -6.65 12.25
C PHE A 75 6.17 -5.68 11.27
N GLY A 76 6.86 -4.60 10.94
CA GLY A 76 6.32 -3.65 9.97
C GLY A 76 6.71 -2.21 10.26
N ILE A 77 5.95 -1.31 9.64
CA ILE A 77 6.13 0.13 9.80
C ILE A 77 4.80 0.72 10.27
N VAL A 78 4.84 1.44 11.39
CA VAL A 78 3.73 2.23 11.91
C VAL A 78 4.19 3.69 11.98
N LEU A 79 3.51 4.57 11.29
CA LEU A 79 3.72 6.01 11.32
C LEU A 79 2.58 6.66 12.11
N LEU A 80 2.93 7.48 13.08
CA LEU A 80 2.01 8.24 13.91
C LEU A 80 2.31 9.73 13.77
N ALA A 81 1.30 10.53 13.57
CA ALA A 81 1.37 11.99 13.57
C ALA A 81 0.12 12.57 14.24
N GLN A 82 0.09 13.87 14.48
CA GLN A 82 -1.11 14.53 15.03
C GLN A 82 -2.33 14.31 14.15
N GLU A 83 -2.16 14.10 12.84
CA GLU A 83 -3.22 13.87 11.88
C GLU A 83 -3.69 12.42 11.78
N GLY A 84 -3.04 11.45 12.49
CA GLY A 84 -3.51 10.05 12.45
C GLY A 84 -2.44 8.98 12.48
N ILE A 85 -2.78 7.83 11.90
CA ILE A 85 -1.95 6.62 11.79
C ILE A 85 -1.87 6.14 10.33
N ASN A 86 -0.69 5.65 9.92
CA ASN A 86 -0.48 4.94 8.65
C ASN A 86 0.46 3.76 8.89
N SER A 87 0.06 2.57 8.46
CA SER A 87 0.79 1.35 8.81
C SER A 87 0.68 0.25 7.78
N THR A 88 1.74 -0.55 7.68
CA THR A 88 1.71 -1.92 7.16
C THR A 88 2.47 -2.80 8.14
N ILE A 89 1.78 -3.79 8.69
CA ILE A 89 2.32 -4.77 9.64
C ILE A 89 2.15 -6.18 9.10
N ALA A 90 3.03 -7.10 9.51
CA ALA A 90 2.94 -8.50 9.13
C ALA A 90 3.39 -9.43 10.26
N GLY A 91 2.71 -10.57 10.37
CA GLY A 91 3.01 -11.57 11.38
C GLY A 91 2.05 -12.75 11.33
N PRO A 92 2.12 -13.65 12.32
CA PRO A 92 1.12 -14.69 12.51
C PRO A 92 -0.27 -14.06 12.63
N ARG A 93 -1.30 -14.70 12.07
CA ARG A 93 -2.68 -14.18 12.07
C ARG A 93 -3.14 -13.74 13.46
N GLU A 94 -2.97 -14.58 14.46
CA GLU A 94 -3.35 -14.27 15.84
C GLU A 94 -2.62 -13.03 16.39
N GLY A 95 -1.35 -12.86 16.04
CA GLY A 95 -0.57 -11.69 16.45
C GLY A 95 -1.06 -10.41 15.80
N VAL A 96 -1.32 -10.43 14.50
CA VAL A 96 -1.84 -9.27 13.77
C VAL A 96 -3.22 -8.88 14.29
N VAL A 97 -4.12 -9.84 14.51
CA VAL A 97 -5.46 -9.58 15.08
C VAL A 97 -5.35 -8.92 16.45
N LYS A 98 -4.50 -9.42 17.37
CA LYS A 98 -4.30 -8.80 18.69
C LYS A 98 -3.81 -7.36 18.61
N VAL A 99 -2.91 -7.07 17.65
CA VAL A 99 -2.43 -5.69 17.45
C VAL A 99 -3.55 -4.78 16.94
N LEU A 100 -4.33 -5.24 15.96
CA LEU A 100 -5.46 -4.49 15.41
C LEU A 100 -6.55 -4.26 16.47
N ASP A 101 -6.88 -5.28 17.25
CA ASP A 101 -7.84 -5.16 18.36
C ASP A 101 -7.33 -4.18 19.43
N ARG A 102 -6.04 -4.24 19.75
CA ARG A 102 -5.43 -3.28 20.68
C ARG A 102 -5.52 -1.84 20.20
N ILE A 103 -5.33 -1.59 18.90
CA ILE A 103 -5.51 -0.26 18.30
C ILE A 103 -6.98 0.14 18.36
N ARG A 104 -7.92 -0.74 18.02
CA ARG A 104 -9.37 -0.48 18.05
C ARG A 104 -9.97 -0.26 19.45
N GLN A 105 -9.31 -0.66 20.52
CA GLN A 105 -9.71 -0.34 21.90
C GLN A 105 -9.65 1.15 22.18
N ASP A 106 -8.86 1.91 21.44
CA ASP A 106 -8.93 3.36 21.44
C ASP A 106 -10.12 3.81 20.59
N SER A 107 -11.03 4.58 21.18
CA SER A 107 -12.29 5.01 20.54
C SER A 107 -12.05 5.77 19.23
N ARG A 108 -10.91 6.45 19.10
CA ARG A 108 -10.50 7.14 17.86
C ARG A 108 -10.30 6.19 16.68
N PHE A 109 -10.03 4.91 16.94
CA PHE A 109 -9.77 3.87 15.95
C PHE A 109 -10.82 2.75 15.95
N SER A 110 -11.96 2.91 16.62
CA SER A 110 -12.98 1.85 16.74
C SER A 110 -13.51 1.33 15.41
N ASP A 111 -13.56 2.18 14.39
CA ASP A 111 -13.99 1.89 13.02
C ASP A 111 -12.79 1.68 12.04
N LEU A 112 -11.56 1.51 12.55
CA LEU A 112 -10.37 1.29 11.73
C LEU A 112 -10.58 0.08 10.82
N GLN A 113 -10.42 0.30 9.52
CA GLN A 113 -10.42 -0.75 8.51
C GLN A 113 -9.00 -1.03 8.04
N TRP A 114 -8.76 -2.26 7.61
CA TRP A 114 -7.48 -2.67 7.04
C TRP A 114 -7.70 -3.56 5.82
N LYS A 115 -6.67 -3.68 5.00
CA LYS A 115 -6.58 -4.61 3.88
C LYS A 115 -5.66 -5.74 4.27
N GLU A 116 -6.08 -6.97 4.02
CA GLU A 116 -5.25 -8.15 4.25
C GLU A 116 -4.67 -8.65 2.92
N SER A 117 -3.45 -9.12 3.00
CA SER A 117 -2.80 -9.94 1.99
C SER A 117 -1.89 -10.93 2.69
N PHE A 118 -1.30 -11.87 1.94
CA PHE A 118 -0.54 -12.95 2.53
C PHE A 118 0.91 -12.95 2.04
N ALA A 119 1.79 -13.51 2.86
CA ALA A 119 3.18 -13.72 2.52
C ALA A 119 3.66 -15.08 3.06
N THR A 120 4.43 -15.81 2.27
CA THR A 120 5.05 -17.08 2.70
C THR A 120 6.29 -16.87 3.58
N LYS A 121 6.87 -15.67 3.53
CA LYS A 121 8.02 -15.25 4.36
C LYS A 121 7.72 -13.90 4.98
N GLN A 122 8.37 -13.61 6.13
CA GLN A 122 8.23 -12.31 6.79
C GLN A 122 8.68 -11.15 5.87
N PRO A 123 7.74 -10.28 5.44
CA PRO A 123 8.04 -9.22 4.48
C PRO A 123 8.70 -7.99 5.10
N PHE A 124 8.95 -7.99 6.41
CA PHE A 124 9.63 -6.92 7.12
C PHE A 124 10.80 -7.46 7.94
N ARG A 125 11.96 -6.81 7.83
CA ARG A 125 13.15 -7.21 8.61
C ARG A 125 13.07 -6.81 10.08
N LYS A 126 12.27 -5.80 10.42
CA LYS A 126 12.13 -5.27 11.79
C LYS A 126 10.85 -4.47 11.95
N LEU A 127 10.42 -4.32 13.18
CA LEU A 127 9.40 -3.37 13.58
C LEU A 127 9.98 -1.93 13.64
N ARG A 128 9.19 -0.96 13.18
CA ARG A 128 9.47 0.47 13.29
C ARG A 128 8.18 1.21 13.60
N VAL A 129 8.02 1.70 14.81
CA VAL A 129 6.96 2.64 15.18
C VAL A 129 7.57 4.03 15.26
N ARG A 130 7.12 4.98 14.43
CA ARG A 130 7.77 6.28 14.28
C ARG A 130 6.79 7.43 14.41
N LEU A 131 7.18 8.43 15.18
CA LEU A 131 6.51 9.73 15.18
C LEU A 131 6.98 10.55 13.98
N LYS A 132 6.02 11.16 13.30
CA LYS A 132 6.20 11.97 12.10
C LYS A 132 5.44 13.28 12.21
N LYS A 133 5.73 14.25 11.35
CA LYS A 133 4.92 15.46 11.21
C LYS A 133 3.61 15.17 10.48
N GLU A 134 3.65 14.28 9.50
CA GLU A 134 2.54 13.82 8.67
C GLU A 134 2.61 12.30 8.51
N ILE A 135 1.46 11.61 8.48
CA ILE A 135 1.40 10.16 8.21
C ILE A 135 1.64 9.82 6.73
N VAL A 136 1.43 10.79 5.85
CA VAL A 136 1.87 10.81 4.45
C VAL A 136 2.23 12.25 4.10
N THR A 137 3.47 12.50 3.69
CA THR A 137 4.00 13.86 3.57
C THR A 137 3.55 14.51 2.26
N LEU A 138 2.57 15.43 2.35
CA LEU A 138 2.20 16.33 1.27
C LEU A 138 3.01 17.64 1.32
N GLY A 139 3.32 18.11 2.54
CA GLY A 139 4.12 19.32 2.76
C GLY A 139 3.35 20.63 2.66
N VAL A 140 2.02 20.59 2.62
CA VAL A 140 1.16 21.78 2.56
C VAL A 140 0.42 21.91 3.91
N PRO A 141 0.68 22.98 4.68
CA PRO A 141 -0.01 23.23 5.93
C PRO A 141 -1.52 23.41 5.74
N GLY A 142 -2.32 22.90 6.70
CA GLY A 142 -3.77 23.13 6.72
C GLY A 142 -4.57 22.24 5.77
N VAL A 143 -3.96 21.27 5.11
CA VAL A 143 -4.68 20.25 4.35
C VAL A 143 -5.15 19.17 5.32
N ASP A 144 -6.46 19.14 5.61
CA ASP A 144 -7.08 18.16 6.51
C ASP A 144 -8.16 17.35 5.77
N PRO A 145 -7.88 16.05 5.48
CA PRO A 145 -8.86 15.19 4.83
C PRO A 145 -10.10 14.87 5.68
N THR A 146 -10.07 15.13 6.98
CA THR A 146 -11.24 14.93 7.85
C THR A 146 -12.29 16.03 7.70
N GLU A 147 -11.86 17.22 7.23
CA GLU A 147 -12.75 18.36 7.00
C GLU A 147 -13.20 18.45 5.53
N LEU A 148 -12.29 18.17 4.60
CA LEU A 148 -12.55 18.31 3.17
C LEU A 148 -11.79 17.23 2.39
N VAL A 149 -12.52 16.42 1.60
CA VAL A 149 -11.93 15.33 0.80
C VAL A 149 -12.68 15.19 -0.53
N GLY A 150 -12.05 14.57 -1.52
CA GLY A 150 -12.69 14.23 -2.80
C GLY A 150 -13.75 13.14 -2.66
N THR A 151 -14.55 12.97 -3.69
CA THR A 151 -15.56 11.91 -3.74
C THR A 151 -14.91 10.55 -3.90
N TYR A 152 -15.23 9.61 -2.99
CA TYR A 152 -14.78 8.23 -3.08
C TYR A 152 -15.50 7.50 -4.19
N VAL A 153 -14.76 6.84 -5.08
CA VAL A 153 -15.30 6.00 -6.16
C VAL A 153 -14.89 4.56 -5.92
N LYS A 154 -15.87 3.67 -5.87
CA LYS A 154 -15.61 2.24 -5.66
C LYS A 154 -14.87 1.62 -6.85
N PRO A 155 -14.08 0.54 -6.66
CA PRO A 155 -13.44 -0.17 -7.76
C PRO A 155 -14.38 -0.54 -8.90
N ALA A 156 -15.60 -0.99 -8.60
CA ALA A 156 -16.61 -1.37 -9.59
C ALA A 156 -17.07 -0.21 -10.51
N ASP A 157 -17.02 1.04 -10.00
CA ASP A 157 -17.46 2.23 -10.72
C ASP A 157 -16.26 2.99 -11.34
N TRP A 158 -15.03 2.60 -10.99
CA TRP A 158 -13.82 3.32 -11.36
C TRP A 158 -13.57 3.35 -12.85
N ASN A 159 -13.70 2.21 -13.54
CA ASN A 159 -13.49 2.10 -14.98
C ASN A 159 -14.42 3.01 -15.77
N ALA A 160 -15.67 3.11 -15.37
CA ALA A 160 -16.65 3.99 -16.01
C ALA A 160 -16.21 5.47 -15.89
N LEU A 161 -15.82 5.91 -14.69
CA LEU A 161 -15.37 7.27 -14.46
C LEU A 161 -14.13 7.63 -15.27
N ILE A 162 -13.07 6.80 -15.21
CA ILE A 162 -11.80 7.13 -15.86
C ILE A 162 -11.82 6.97 -17.38
N SER A 163 -12.87 6.38 -17.93
CA SER A 163 -13.10 6.28 -19.38
C SER A 163 -13.83 7.48 -19.96
N GLU A 164 -14.35 8.38 -19.12
CA GLU A 164 -14.99 9.61 -19.58
C GLU A 164 -13.93 10.58 -20.12
N PRO A 165 -14.13 11.15 -21.34
CA PRO A 165 -13.09 11.92 -22.05
C PRO A 165 -12.75 13.27 -21.39
N ASP A 166 -13.60 13.78 -20.53
CA ASP A 166 -13.45 15.05 -19.79
C ASP A 166 -12.89 14.85 -18.38
N VAL A 167 -12.62 13.60 -17.96
CA VAL A 167 -12.01 13.30 -16.68
C VAL A 167 -10.49 13.24 -16.79
N PHE A 168 -9.82 14.10 -16.04
CA PHE A 168 -8.36 14.11 -15.96
C PHE A 168 -7.87 13.16 -14.89
N VAL A 169 -7.32 12.01 -15.31
CA VAL A 169 -6.89 10.92 -14.42
C VAL A 169 -5.43 11.10 -14.05
N ILE A 170 -5.11 11.13 -12.76
CA ILE A 170 -3.75 11.41 -12.24
C ILE A 170 -3.28 10.27 -11.34
N ASP A 171 -2.13 9.70 -11.65
CA ASP A 171 -1.40 8.82 -10.73
C ASP A 171 -0.61 9.67 -9.72
N THR A 172 -0.95 9.58 -8.43
CA THR A 172 -0.32 10.39 -7.38
C THR A 172 0.91 9.72 -6.75
N ARG A 173 1.39 8.65 -7.37
CA ARG A 173 2.55 7.89 -6.88
C ARG A 173 3.87 8.48 -7.38
N ASN A 174 4.97 7.91 -6.89
CA ASN A 174 6.30 8.29 -7.33
C ASN A 174 6.70 7.50 -8.60
N ASN A 175 7.65 8.01 -9.37
CA ASN A 175 8.15 7.44 -10.62
C ASN A 175 8.43 5.93 -10.56
N TYR A 176 9.13 5.47 -9.52
CA TYR A 176 9.47 4.05 -9.37
C TYR A 176 8.26 3.14 -9.15
N GLU A 177 7.11 3.69 -8.80
CA GLU A 177 5.83 2.97 -8.66
C GLU A 177 5.06 2.98 -9.99
N THR A 178 5.03 4.13 -10.68
CA THR A 178 4.30 4.31 -11.94
C THR A 178 4.94 3.54 -13.09
N GLU A 179 6.27 3.45 -13.11
CA GLU A 179 7.03 2.75 -14.15
C GLU A 179 6.74 1.23 -14.23
N ILE A 180 6.28 0.60 -13.16
CA ILE A 180 5.96 -0.83 -13.18
C ILE A 180 4.49 -1.14 -13.39
N GLY A 181 3.63 -0.11 -13.38
CA GLY A 181 2.21 -0.25 -13.70
C GLY A 181 1.42 0.99 -13.34
N THR A 182 0.38 1.27 -14.12
CA THR A 182 -0.54 2.39 -13.94
C THR A 182 -1.88 2.11 -14.65
N PHE A 183 -2.90 2.94 -14.45
CA PHE A 183 -4.14 2.84 -15.22
C PHE A 183 -3.95 3.39 -16.63
N LYS A 184 -4.54 2.70 -17.60
CA LYS A 184 -4.56 3.13 -19.00
C LYS A 184 -5.07 4.57 -19.14
N GLY A 185 -4.27 5.40 -19.80
CA GLY A 185 -4.60 6.82 -20.02
C GLY A 185 -4.38 7.74 -18.82
N ALA A 186 -3.89 7.24 -17.69
CA ALA A 186 -3.54 8.08 -16.56
C ALA A 186 -2.30 8.94 -16.86
N VAL A 187 -2.30 10.14 -16.30
CA VAL A 187 -1.15 11.05 -16.37
C VAL A 187 -0.22 10.76 -15.20
N ASP A 188 1.04 10.49 -15.52
CA ASP A 188 2.14 10.42 -14.57
C ASP A 188 2.75 11.82 -14.39
N PRO A 189 2.70 12.39 -13.17
CA PRO A 189 3.34 13.67 -12.88
C PRO A 189 4.87 13.66 -12.91
N GLY A 190 5.50 12.51 -12.93
CA GLY A 190 6.95 12.38 -12.88
C GLY A 190 7.54 12.71 -11.50
N LEU A 191 6.96 12.21 -10.41
CA LEU A 191 7.35 12.60 -9.05
C LEU A 191 8.46 11.71 -8.46
N ASP A 192 9.48 12.31 -7.91
CA ASP A 192 10.45 11.62 -7.03
C ASP A 192 9.92 11.48 -5.60
N SER A 193 9.00 12.37 -5.21
CA SER A 193 8.37 12.40 -3.90
C SER A 193 6.96 12.95 -3.99
N PHE A 194 6.03 12.37 -3.24
CA PHE A 194 4.64 12.83 -3.15
C PHE A 194 4.51 14.32 -2.75
N SER A 195 5.46 14.86 -2.00
CA SER A 195 5.49 16.28 -1.63
C SER A 195 5.70 17.25 -2.81
N GLN A 196 6.07 16.75 -3.99
CA GLN A 196 6.18 17.56 -5.21
C GLN A 196 4.83 17.72 -5.92
N LEU A 197 3.83 16.86 -5.59
CA LEU A 197 2.53 16.85 -6.25
C LEU A 197 1.78 18.21 -6.18
N PRO A 198 1.71 18.93 -5.05
CA PRO A 198 1.01 20.20 -4.99
C PRO A 198 1.49 21.21 -6.03
N SER A 199 2.81 21.41 -6.14
CA SER A 199 3.39 22.33 -7.12
C SER A 199 3.16 21.89 -8.56
N TRP A 200 3.06 20.59 -8.83
CA TRP A 200 2.70 20.08 -10.14
C TRP A 200 1.22 20.33 -10.45
N LEU A 201 0.32 20.08 -9.47
CA LEU A 201 -1.13 20.34 -9.62
C LEU A 201 -1.42 21.81 -9.88
N GLU A 202 -0.80 22.74 -9.13
CA GLU A 202 -0.96 24.18 -9.32
C GLU A 202 -0.59 24.63 -10.74
N LYS A 203 0.37 23.99 -11.37
CA LYS A 203 0.80 24.29 -12.75
C LYS A 203 -0.11 23.66 -13.82
N LYS A 204 -0.74 22.53 -13.52
CA LYS A 204 -1.50 21.73 -14.48
C LYS A 204 -3.00 21.92 -14.40
N ILE A 205 -3.51 22.21 -13.21
CA ILE A 205 -4.94 22.30 -12.93
C ILE A 205 -5.34 23.77 -12.80
N ASP A 206 -6.13 24.24 -13.73
CA ASP A 206 -6.78 25.55 -13.66
C ASP A 206 -8.15 25.40 -12.99
N ALA A 207 -8.21 25.73 -11.71
CA ALA A 207 -9.45 25.67 -10.93
C ALA A 207 -10.58 26.54 -11.51
N GLY A 208 -10.23 27.62 -12.22
CA GLY A 208 -11.22 28.49 -12.89
C GLY A 208 -11.97 27.78 -14.01
N LYS A 209 -11.37 26.78 -14.66
CA LYS A 209 -12.00 25.95 -15.70
C LYS A 209 -12.85 24.82 -15.14
N GLN A 210 -12.85 24.64 -13.81
CA GLN A 210 -13.61 23.58 -13.11
C GLN A 210 -13.43 22.19 -13.73
N PRO A 211 -12.19 21.68 -13.87
CA PRO A 211 -11.96 20.36 -14.44
C PRO A 211 -12.50 19.26 -13.53
N ARG A 212 -12.88 18.12 -14.14
CA ARG A 212 -13.18 16.89 -13.43
C ARG A 212 -11.87 16.10 -13.24
N VAL A 213 -11.46 15.87 -12.01
CA VAL A 213 -10.17 15.24 -11.71
C VAL A 213 -10.36 13.94 -10.93
N ALA A 214 -9.80 12.84 -11.42
CA ALA A 214 -9.80 11.55 -10.74
C ALA A 214 -8.37 11.18 -10.34
N MET A 215 -8.16 10.77 -9.08
CA MET A 215 -6.85 10.46 -8.53
C MET A 215 -6.80 9.05 -7.95
N PHE A 216 -5.65 8.41 -8.05
CA PHE A 216 -5.41 7.12 -7.42
C PHE A 216 -4.00 6.99 -6.87
N CYS A 217 -3.82 6.07 -5.92
CA CYS A 217 -2.52 5.64 -5.40
C CYS A 217 -2.62 4.20 -4.90
N THR A 218 -1.54 3.62 -4.43
CA THR A 218 -1.46 2.23 -3.99
C THR A 218 -2.57 1.84 -3.01
N GLY A 219 -2.75 2.57 -1.91
CA GLY A 219 -3.67 2.23 -0.83
C GLY A 219 -4.78 3.24 -0.54
N GLY A 220 -4.80 4.41 -1.22
CA GLY A 220 -5.78 5.48 -1.03
C GLY A 220 -5.28 6.68 -0.22
N ILE A 221 -4.33 6.52 0.70
CA ILE A 221 -3.93 7.55 1.67
C ILE A 221 -3.41 8.86 1.03
N ARG A 222 -2.62 8.77 -0.06
CA ARG A 222 -2.12 9.97 -0.76
C ARG A 222 -3.26 10.76 -1.38
N CYS A 223 -4.27 10.03 -1.89
CA CYS A 223 -5.44 10.65 -2.51
C CYS A 223 -6.31 11.40 -1.52
N GLU A 224 -6.41 10.96 -0.27
CA GLU A 224 -7.10 11.72 0.79
C GLU A 224 -6.56 13.17 0.84
N LYS A 225 -5.23 13.31 0.97
CA LYS A 225 -4.60 14.63 1.03
C LYS A 225 -4.59 15.39 -0.29
N SER A 226 -4.30 14.72 -1.41
CA SER A 226 -4.21 15.41 -2.70
C SER A 226 -5.57 15.91 -3.19
N THR A 227 -6.65 15.16 -2.93
CA THR A 227 -8.00 15.63 -3.26
C THR A 227 -8.48 16.73 -2.31
N ALA A 228 -8.15 16.65 -1.01
CA ALA A 228 -8.38 17.73 -0.06
C ALA A 228 -7.71 19.03 -0.53
N PHE A 229 -6.44 18.95 -0.93
CA PHE A 229 -5.70 20.08 -1.49
C PHE A 229 -6.40 20.68 -2.72
N LEU A 230 -6.78 19.87 -3.72
CA LEU A 230 -7.48 20.38 -4.92
C LEU A 230 -8.81 21.04 -4.58
N LYS A 231 -9.56 20.49 -3.63
CA LYS A 231 -10.81 21.13 -3.18
C LYS A 231 -10.57 22.45 -2.45
N GLN A 232 -9.51 22.56 -1.66
CA GLN A 232 -9.13 23.83 -1.02
C GLN A 232 -8.77 24.93 -2.04
N VAL A 233 -8.11 24.58 -3.15
CA VAL A 233 -7.81 25.53 -4.22
C VAL A 233 -8.99 25.77 -5.17
N GLY A 234 -10.17 25.23 -4.87
CA GLY A 234 -11.44 25.57 -5.52
C GLY A 234 -11.91 24.64 -6.64
N VAL A 235 -11.25 23.50 -6.88
CA VAL A 235 -11.75 22.48 -7.83
C VAL A 235 -12.95 21.77 -7.23
N LYS A 236 -14.09 21.73 -7.92
CA LYS A 236 -15.34 21.20 -7.38
C LYS A 236 -15.47 19.69 -7.56
N GLU A 237 -15.14 19.16 -8.74
CA GLU A 237 -15.31 17.77 -9.10
C GLU A 237 -13.98 17.03 -8.99
N VAL A 238 -13.70 16.53 -7.78
CA VAL A 238 -12.49 15.79 -7.46
C VAL A 238 -12.87 14.42 -6.90
N TYR A 239 -12.38 13.37 -7.54
CA TYR A 239 -12.68 11.98 -7.26
C TYR A 239 -11.41 11.22 -6.89
N HIS A 240 -11.54 10.16 -6.11
CA HIS A 240 -10.44 9.23 -5.87
C HIS A 240 -10.89 7.78 -5.70
N LEU A 241 -10.02 6.86 -6.11
CA LEU A 241 -10.25 5.42 -6.02
C LEU A 241 -10.29 4.98 -4.56
N GLN A 242 -11.47 4.54 -4.11
CA GLN A 242 -11.68 4.03 -2.76
C GLN A 242 -10.84 2.78 -2.49
N GLY A 243 -9.97 2.85 -1.51
CA GLY A 243 -9.08 1.74 -1.19
C GLY A 243 -7.85 1.63 -2.09
N GLY A 244 -7.73 2.49 -3.13
CA GLY A 244 -6.60 2.54 -4.04
C GLY A 244 -6.48 1.32 -4.95
N ILE A 245 -5.34 1.23 -5.63
CA ILE A 245 -5.03 0.19 -6.61
C ILE A 245 -5.17 -1.21 -6.00
N LEU A 246 -4.69 -1.41 -4.76
CA LEU A 246 -4.76 -2.73 -4.12
C LEU A 246 -6.19 -3.25 -4.00
N LYS A 247 -7.15 -2.38 -3.66
CA LYS A 247 -8.55 -2.78 -3.60
C LYS A 247 -9.15 -3.01 -4.98
N TYR A 248 -8.72 -2.25 -5.97
CA TYR A 248 -9.14 -2.44 -7.36
C TYR A 248 -8.65 -3.80 -7.90
N LEU A 249 -7.38 -4.14 -7.69
CA LEU A 249 -6.81 -5.44 -8.12
C LEU A 249 -7.39 -6.65 -7.37
N GLU A 250 -7.96 -6.44 -6.20
CA GLU A 250 -8.66 -7.47 -5.42
C GLU A 250 -10.10 -7.70 -5.91
N GLU A 251 -10.81 -6.61 -6.30
CA GLU A 251 -12.25 -6.65 -6.56
C GLU A 251 -12.63 -6.70 -8.04
N VAL A 252 -11.81 -6.12 -8.93
CA VAL A 252 -12.09 -6.05 -10.37
C VAL A 252 -11.44 -7.24 -11.08
N PRO A 253 -12.23 -8.03 -11.87
CA PRO A 253 -11.69 -9.12 -12.66
C PRO A 253 -10.61 -8.64 -13.64
N GLU A 254 -9.60 -9.47 -13.89
CA GLU A 254 -8.48 -9.12 -14.78
C GLU A 254 -8.94 -8.77 -16.20
N GLU A 255 -9.94 -9.49 -16.72
CA GLU A 255 -10.52 -9.27 -18.03
C GLU A 255 -11.28 -7.94 -18.18
N GLU A 256 -11.72 -7.33 -17.08
CA GLU A 256 -12.39 -6.02 -17.05
C GLU A 256 -11.44 -4.89 -16.66
N SER A 257 -10.20 -5.22 -16.31
CA SER A 257 -9.26 -4.28 -15.71
C SER A 257 -8.73 -3.27 -16.74
N LEU A 258 -8.65 -2.00 -16.33
CA LEU A 258 -7.92 -0.95 -17.02
C LEU A 258 -6.53 -0.70 -16.41
N TRP A 259 -6.12 -1.53 -15.45
CA TRP A 259 -4.78 -1.51 -14.88
C TRP A 259 -3.80 -2.22 -15.80
N GLU A 260 -2.65 -1.59 -16.05
CA GLU A 260 -1.56 -2.16 -16.87
C GLU A 260 -0.32 -2.33 -16.00
N GLY A 261 0.27 -3.54 -16.00
CA GLY A 261 1.47 -3.88 -15.22
C GLY A 261 1.17 -4.27 -13.77
N GLU A 262 2.15 -4.03 -12.86
CA GLU A 262 2.12 -4.48 -11.48
C GLU A 262 2.03 -3.31 -10.49
N CYS A 263 1.48 -3.55 -9.31
CA CYS A 263 1.35 -2.54 -8.26
C CYS A 263 2.50 -2.66 -7.27
N PHE A 264 3.33 -1.61 -7.16
CA PHE A 264 4.38 -1.54 -6.14
C PHE A 264 3.82 -1.55 -4.72
N VAL A 265 4.43 -2.36 -3.85
CA VAL A 265 4.14 -2.41 -2.41
C VAL A 265 5.40 -2.14 -1.57
N PHE A 266 5.22 -1.50 -0.39
CA PHE A 266 6.33 -0.99 0.44
C PHE A 266 6.91 -2.04 1.40
N ASP A 267 6.94 -3.31 1.00
CA ASP A 267 7.55 -4.40 1.76
C ASP A 267 8.45 -5.28 0.85
N GLN A 268 8.93 -6.42 1.35
CA GLN A 268 9.85 -7.28 0.58
C GLN A 268 9.18 -8.06 -0.55
N ARG A 269 7.87 -7.97 -0.71
CA ARG A 269 7.17 -8.53 -1.88
C ARG A 269 7.42 -7.71 -3.13
N VAL A 270 7.72 -6.41 -2.96
CA VAL A 270 8.04 -5.42 -3.99
C VAL A 270 6.87 -5.06 -4.89
N ALA A 271 6.19 -6.02 -5.51
CA ALA A 271 5.05 -5.78 -6.39
C ALA A 271 4.02 -6.92 -6.30
N VAL A 272 2.77 -6.58 -6.60
CA VAL A 272 1.64 -7.52 -6.68
C VAL A 272 0.80 -7.21 -7.92
N GLY A 273 0.23 -8.26 -8.52
CA GLY A 273 -0.71 -8.19 -9.64
C GLY A 273 -2.16 -8.36 -9.22
N HIS A 274 -3.03 -8.76 -10.18
CA HIS A 274 -4.43 -9.09 -9.92
C HIS A 274 -4.59 -10.18 -8.87
N GLY A 275 -5.67 -10.10 -8.08
CA GLY A 275 -5.88 -10.98 -6.94
C GLY A 275 -4.86 -10.80 -5.81
N LEU A 276 -4.05 -9.75 -5.86
CA LEU A 276 -2.91 -9.48 -4.97
C LEU A 276 -1.85 -10.59 -5.00
N GLU A 277 -1.74 -11.30 -6.12
CA GLU A 277 -0.73 -12.33 -6.33
C GLU A 277 0.68 -11.71 -6.36
N LEU A 278 1.66 -12.46 -5.86
CA LEU A 278 3.04 -11.98 -5.80
C LEU A 278 3.64 -11.91 -7.22
N ALA A 279 4.08 -10.72 -7.62
CA ALA A 279 4.82 -10.52 -8.85
C ALA A 279 6.33 -10.80 -8.66
N ASP A 280 7.00 -11.19 -9.75
CA ASP A 280 8.44 -11.49 -9.73
C ASP A 280 9.29 -10.22 -9.89
N TYR A 281 9.30 -9.42 -8.82
CA TYR A 281 10.09 -8.20 -8.73
C TYR A 281 11.04 -8.23 -7.54
N GLU A 282 12.22 -7.64 -7.72
CA GLU A 282 13.18 -7.40 -6.65
C GLU A 282 13.64 -5.94 -6.62
N LEU A 283 14.04 -5.44 -5.46
CA LEU A 283 14.60 -4.10 -5.39
C LEU A 283 16.08 -4.08 -5.75
N CYS A 284 16.48 -3.20 -6.66
CA CYS A 284 17.89 -2.87 -6.86
C CYS A 284 18.53 -2.52 -5.50
N ARG A 285 19.62 -3.19 -5.15
CA ARG A 285 20.26 -2.95 -3.85
C ARG A 285 21.02 -1.63 -3.79
N ALA A 286 21.30 -1.01 -4.96
CA ALA A 286 21.90 0.31 -5.04
C ALA A 286 20.86 1.42 -4.88
N CYS A 287 19.97 1.61 -5.86
CA CYS A 287 19.02 2.72 -5.93
C CYS A 287 17.62 2.41 -5.38
N ARG A 288 17.30 1.14 -5.11
CA ARG A 288 15.99 0.67 -4.62
C ARG A 288 14.86 0.69 -5.66
N PHE A 289 15.17 0.89 -6.91
CA PHE A 289 14.22 0.74 -8.01
C PHE A 289 13.72 -0.72 -8.12
N PRO A 290 12.42 -0.99 -8.37
CA PRO A 290 11.91 -2.33 -8.61
C PRO A 290 12.41 -2.87 -9.94
N LEU A 291 12.91 -4.11 -9.95
CA LEU A 291 13.47 -4.78 -11.12
C LEU A 291 12.68 -6.05 -11.42
N SER A 292 12.19 -6.16 -12.64
CA SER A 292 11.65 -7.40 -13.21
C SER A 292 12.78 -8.38 -13.54
N PRO A 293 12.48 -9.65 -13.85
CA PRO A 293 13.47 -10.59 -14.40
C PRO A 293 14.13 -10.10 -15.69
N LEU A 294 13.40 -9.34 -16.50
CA LEU A 294 13.92 -8.76 -17.74
C LEU A 294 14.94 -7.65 -17.46
N ASP A 295 14.69 -6.79 -16.50
CA ASP A 295 15.63 -5.72 -16.10
C ASP A 295 16.98 -6.28 -15.64
N LYS A 296 16.98 -7.47 -15.03
CA LYS A 296 18.19 -8.16 -14.58
C LYS A 296 19.01 -8.77 -15.74
N GLN A 297 18.46 -8.85 -16.95
CA GLN A 297 19.17 -9.28 -18.15
C GLN A 297 19.89 -8.13 -18.86
N SER A 298 19.66 -6.90 -18.42
CA SER A 298 20.33 -5.71 -18.98
C SER A 298 21.86 -5.77 -18.74
N GLU A 299 22.64 -5.32 -19.72
CA GLU A 299 24.09 -5.17 -19.60
C GLU A 299 24.53 -4.21 -18.48
N TYR A 300 23.64 -3.31 -18.06
CA TYR A 300 23.85 -2.36 -16.94
C TYR A 300 23.57 -2.98 -15.58
N PHE A 301 22.99 -4.19 -15.54
CA PHE A 301 22.68 -4.85 -14.29
C PHE A 301 23.91 -5.53 -13.70
N GLN A 302 24.26 -5.11 -12.50
CA GLN A 302 25.29 -5.76 -11.68
C GLN A 302 24.74 -5.93 -10.27
N GLU A 303 24.57 -7.17 -9.81
CA GLU A 303 23.91 -7.46 -8.54
C GLU A 303 24.53 -6.68 -7.38
N GLY A 304 23.68 -5.97 -6.66
CA GLY A 304 24.10 -5.16 -5.53
C GLY A 304 24.77 -3.83 -5.85
N ILE A 305 25.12 -3.56 -7.11
CA ILE A 305 25.95 -2.43 -7.54
C ILE A 305 25.21 -1.47 -8.44
N SER A 306 24.53 -1.96 -9.49
CA SER A 306 23.81 -1.11 -10.46
C SER A 306 22.64 -1.81 -11.13
N CYS A 307 21.76 -1.03 -11.74
CA CYS A 307 20.75 -1.44 -12.70
C CYS A 307 20.64 -0.39 -13.81
N SER A 308 19.85 -0.65 -14.87
CA SER A 308 19.65 0.28 -15.99
C SER A 308 19.27 1.70 -15.55
N LYS A 309 18.54 1.85 -14.44
CA LYS A 309 18.12 3.16 -13.91
C LYS A 309 19.21 3.95 -13.17
N CYS A 310 20.15 3.28 -12.52
CA CYS A 310 21.17 3.97 -11.71
C CYS A 310 22.58 3.85 -12.25
N HIS A 311 22.82 3.05 -13.29
CA HIS A 311 24.17 2.79 -13.80
C HIS A 311 24.92 4.10 -14.11
N ASP A 312 24.29 5.01 -14.86
CA ASP A 312 24.93 6.27 -15.30
C ASP A 312 24.79 7.40 -14.28
N GLN A 313 23.93 7.23 -13.25
CA GLN A 313 23.69 8.22 -12.20
C GLN A 313 24.58 8.03 -10.98
N THR A 314 25.33 6.91 -10.92
CA THR A 314 26.12 6.51 -9.75
C THR A 314 27.60 6.75 -10.01
N SER A 315 28.28 7.48 -9.11
CA SER A 315 29.72 7.72 -9.25
C SER A 315 30.56 6.45 -9.07
N ILE A 316 31.80 6.48 -9.52
CA ILE A 316 32.75 5.35 -9.38
C ILE A 316 32.94 5.00 -7.89
N GLU A 317 33.07 5.99 -7.01
CA GLU A 317 33.23 5.80 -5.58
C GLU A 317 31.99 5.18 -4.92
N GLN A 318 30.80 5.59 -5.36
CA GLN A 318 29.53 4.99 -4.91
C GLN A 318 29.42 3.54 -5.37
N LYS A 319 29.77 3.23 -6.64
CA LYS A 319 29.79 1.84 -7.14
C LYS A 319 30.78 0.97 -6.35
N ALA A 320 31.98 1.49 -6.03
CA ALA A 320 32.95 0.78 -5.20
C ALA A 320 32.39 0.49 -3.79
N GLY A 321 31.72 1.47 -3.17
CA GLY A 321 31.07 1.27 -1.86
C GLY A 321 29.92 0.25 -1.93
N PHE A 322 29.17 0.22 -3.01
CA PHE A 322 28.10 -0.78 -3.23
C PHE A 322 28.69 -2.18 -3.44
N ALA A 323 29.79 -2.31 -4.17
CA ALA A 323 30.50 -3.57 -4.38
C ALA A 323 31.02 -4.16 -3.07
N GLU A 324 31.64 -3.34 -2.20
CA GLU A 324 32.10 -3.79 -0.89
C GLU A 324 30.90 -4.23 0.00
N ARG A 325 29.81 -3.49 0.01
CA ARG A 325 28.58 -3.87 0.73
C ARG A 325 28.02 -5.20 0.21
N GLN A 326 28.02 -5.44 -1.11
CA GLN A 326 27.57 -6.70 -1.73
C GLN A 326 28.46 -7.86 -1.30
N LYS A 327 29.77 -7.70 -1.35
CA LYS A 327 30.75 -8.68 -0.88
C LYS A 327 30.52 -9.07 0.58
N GLN A 328 30.29 -8.08 1.47
CA GLN A 328 29.98 -8.34 2.89
C GLN A 328 28.66 -9.10 3.07
N PHE A 329 27.66 -8.80 2.23
CA PHE A 329 26.39 -9.53 2.23
C PHE A 329 26.57 -11.00 1.82
N GLU A 330 27.35 -11.29 0.79
CA GLU A 330 27.65 -12.65 0.30
C GLU A 330 28.43 -13.46 1.34
N LEU A 331 29.44 -12.84 1.96
CA LEU A 331 30.17 -13.46 3.07
C LEU A 331 29.26 -13.80 4.26
N ALA A 332 28.33 -12.91 4.60
CA ALA A 332 27.37 -13.15 5.67
C ALA A 332 26.38 -14.28 5.32
N LYS A 333 25.97 -14.38 4.03
CA LYS A 333 25.11 -15.45 3.53
C LYS A 333 25.82 -16.80 3.60
N SER A 334 27.04 -16.89 3.09
CA SER A 334 27.86 -18.10 3.10
C SER A 334 28.13 -18.60 4.53
N ARG A 335 28.40 -17.70 5.48
CA ARG A 335 28.56 -18.07 6.90
C ARG A 335 27.30 -18.66 7.49
N LYS A 336 26.11 -18.11 7.19
CA LYS A 336 24.83 -18.66 7.67
C LYS A 336 24.52 -20.03 7.07
N GLU A 337 24.84 -20.26 5.82
CA GLU A 337 24.68 -21.57 5.14
C GLU A 337 25.63 -22.60 5.74
N ALA A 338 26.90 -22.27 5.96
CA ALA A 338 27.86 -23.15 6.61
C ALA A 338 27.40 -23.55 8.04
N PHE A 339 26.82 -22.62 8.82
CA PHE A 339 26.26 -22.94 10.15
C PHE A 339 25.03 -23.85 10.10
N LYS A 340 24.23 -23.82 9.04
CA LYS A 340 23.07 -24.70 8.86
C LYS A 340 23.45 -26.13 8.49
N HIS A 341 24.56 -26.33 7.77
CA HIS A 341 25.07 -27.63 7.39
C HIS A 341 25.97 -28.29 8.48
N ALA A 342 26.36 -27.53 9.50
CA ALA A 342 27.16 -28.03 10.63
C ALA A 342 26.31 -28.50 11.84
N LYS A 343 24.97 -28.44 11.72
CA LYS A 343 24.01 -29.02 12.70
C LYS A 343 23.25 -30.16 12.07
#